data_8e2f55249675bdd579236c0942def92e
#
_entry.id   8e2f55249675bdd579236c0942def92e
#
_cell.length_a   1.000
_cell.length_b   1.000
_cell.length_c   1.000
_cell.angle_alpha   90.00
_cell.angle_beta   90.00
_cell.angle_gamma   90.00
#
_symmetry.space_group_name_H-M   'P 1'
#
loop_
_entity.id
_entity.type
_entity.pdbx_description
1 polymer ?
#
loop_
_entity_poly.entity_id
_entity_poly.type
_entity_poly.pdbx_seq_one_letter_code
_entity_poly.pdbx_strand_id
1 'polypeptide(L)'
;PRLDKTPSSTKRSFTAAEVAAFRAGDTYRCFGEGFERAAPHTRPARIPDGKLALFDEVLQFDPEGGPWGRGYLKARHHVSKDAWFYDGHFHEDPCMPGTLMAEAAVQALEFTAAGLGLTIERDSHVFEPAPGAPATFYCRGQVTPDADHEVTYEVFVDEIIDGEEPMVFASLLARSDGRKVFYCPRFGVRLRRQWPKPDKLGATPHYVNPG
;
A
#
# COMPACT_ATOMS: atom_id res chain seq x y z
N PRO A 1 -2.62 16.78 13.51
CA PRO A 1 -1.48 17.64 13.24
C PRO A 1 -0.84 17.14 11.95
N ARG A 2 -0.53 18.06 11.05
CA ARG A 2 0.21 17.77 9.81
C ARG A 2 1.63 17.35 10.22
N LEU A 3 2.26 16.46 9.44
CA LEU A 3 3.70 16.19 9.53
C LEU A 3 4.45 17.46 9.09
N ASP A 4 4.63 18.41 10.01
CA ASP A 4 5.11 19.78 9.70
C ASP A 4 6.54 19.85 9.15
N LYS A 5 7.21 18.72 8.87
CA LYS A 5 8.62 18.70 8.43
C LYS A 5 9.00 17.61 7.42
N THR A 6 8.13 16.67 7.08
CA THR A 6 8.47 15.61 6.14
C THR A 6 7.95 15.97 4.76
N PRO A 7 8.81 16.04 3.72
CA PRO A 7 8.36 16.36 2.37
C PRO A 7 7.46 15.23 1.86
N SER A 8 6.33 15.58 1.26
CA SER A 8 5.53 14.67 0.46
C SER A 8 5.97 14.72 -1.00
N SER A 9 5.68 13.68 -1.78
CA SER A 9 5.99 13.70 -3.22
C SER A 9 5.29 14.86 -3.92
N THR A 10 6.03 15.53 -4.78
CA THR A 10 5.51 16.58 -5.67
C THR A 10 4.79 16.01 -6.89
N LYS A 11 5.04 14.75 -7.23
CA LYS A 11 4.36 14.05 -8.33
C LYS A 11 2.86 13.90 -8.04
N ARG A 12 2.07 13.93 -9.11
CA ARG A 12 0.60 13.79 -9.05
C ARG A 12 0.08 12.48 -9.64
N SER A 13 0.95 11.72 -10.28
CA SER A 13 0.70 10.38 -10.82
C SER A 13 1.99 9.59 -10.86
N PHE A 14 1.89 8.25 -10.94
CA PHE A 14 3.05 7.36 -11.03
C PHE A 14 2.80 6.30 -12.09
N THR A 15 3.76 6.14 -12.98
CA THR A 15 3.76 5.11 -14.02
C THR A 15 4.00 3.72 -13.43
N ALA A 16 3.70 2.68 -14.18
CA ALA A 16 3.98 1.30 -13.79
C ALA A 16 5.48 1.07 -13.47
N ALA A 17 6.39 1.73 -14.18
CA ALA A 17 7.83 1.63 -13.91
C ALA A 17 8.23 2.27 -12.57
N GLU A 18 7.58 3.36 -12.17
CA GLU A 18 7.82 4.02 -10.88
C GLU A 18 7.22 3.23 -9.72
N VAL A 19 6.02 2.66 -9.89
CA VAL A 19 5.43 1.75 -8.90
C VAL A 19 6.31 0.49 -8.74
N ALA A 20 6.80 -0.08 -9.85
CA ALA A 20 7.72 -1.23 -9.81
C ALA A 20 9.05 -0.88 -9.10
N ALA A 21 9.56 0.35 -9.24
CA ALA A 21 10.74 0.82 -8.51
C ALA A 21 10.49 0.80 -6.99
N PHE A 22 9.32 1.26 -6.53
CA PHE A 22 8.97 1.19 -5.10
C PHE A 22 8.83 -0.25 -4.60
N ARG A 23 8.26 -1.17 -5.40
CA ARG A 23 8.22 -2.61 -5.09
C ARG A 23 9.62 -3.20 -4.94
N ALA A 24 10.56 -2.78 -5.79
CA ALA A 24 11.96 -3.17 -5.71
C ALA A 24 12.73 -2.53 -4.55
N GLY A 25 12.13 -1.55 -3.84
CA GLY A 25 12.75 -0.82 -2.75
C GLY A 25 13.48 0.46 -3.16
N ASP A 26 13.39 0.87 -4.44
CA ASP A 26 13.98 2.13 -4.92
C ASP A 26 12.98 3.29 -4.72
N THR A 27 12.89 3.74 -3.47
CA THR A 27 11.98 4.81 -3.05
C THR A 27 12.27 6.13 -3.80
N TYR A 28 13.55 6.47 -3.98
CA TYR A 28 13.91 7.71 -4.67
C TYR A 28 13.52 7.69 -6.15
N ARG A 29 13.77 6.60 -6.86
CA ARG A 29 13.36 6.45 -8.25
C ARG A 29 11.84 6.56 -8.43
N CYS A 30 11.07 6.08 -7.47
CA CYS A 30 9.62 6.19 -7.47
C CYS A 30 9.17 7.63 -7.23
N PHE A 31 9.51 8.21 -6.08
CA PHE A 31 8.91 9.46 -5.61
C PHE A 31 9.67 10.72 -6.05
N GLY A 32 10.96 10.61 -6.37
CA GLY A 32 11.80 11.70 -6.89
C GLY A 32 12.22 12.71 -5.84
N GLU A 33 12.23 13.99 -6.22
CA GLU A 33 12.65 15.13 -5.40
C GLU A 33 12.02 15.11 -4.01
N GLY A 34 12.82 15.37 -2.98
CA GLY A 34 12.45 15.30 -1.57
C GLY A 34 12.66 13.93 -0.92
N PHE A 35 12.97 12.88 -1.72
CA PHE A 35 13.20 11.51 -1.24
C PHE A 35 14.66 11.08 -1.31
N GLU A 36 15.61 12.01 -1.47
CA GLU A 36 17.05 11.71 -1.58
C GLU A 36 17.59 10.97 -0.36
N ARG A 37 17.05 11.25 0.84
CA ARG A 37 17.45 10.60 2.09
C ARG A 37 17.01 9.15 2.19
N ALA A 38 16.06 8.72 1.38
CA ALA A 38 15.68 7.31 1.27
C ALA A 38 16.58 6.52 0.30
N ALA A 39 17.32 7.18 -0.59
CA ALA A 39 18.18 6.49 -1.56
C ALA A 39 19.25 5.56 -0.95
N PRO A 40 19.91 5.88 0.18
CA PRO A 40 20.88 5.00 0.81
C PRO A 40 20.26 3.90 1.69
N HIS A 41 18.94 3.76 1.76
CA HIS A 41 18.32 2.72 2.56
C HIS A 41 18.76 1.32 2.11
N THR A 42 19.14 0.48 3.05
CA THR A 42 19.57 -0.91 2.80
C THR A 42 18.42 -1.90 2.91
N ARG A 43 17.38 -1.53 3.64
CA ARG A 43 16.16 -2.30 3.88
C ARG A 43 14.93 -1.38 3.82
N PRO A 44 14.67 -0.78 2.65
CA PRO A 44 13.56 0.15 2.50
C PRO A 44 12.21 -0.55 2.70
N ALA A 45 11.26 0.18 3.25
CA ALA A 45 9.86 -0.25 3.24
C ALA A 45 9.37 -0.32 1.78
N ARG A 46 8.60 -1.34 1.45
CA ARG A 46 8.10 -1.62 0.10
C ARG A 46 6.78 -2.37 0.16
N ILE A 47 6.03 -2.33 -0.93
CA ILE A 47 4.81 -3.13 -1.12
C ILE A 47 5.14 -4.45 -1.82
N PRO A 48 4.27 -5.48 -1.72
CA PRO A 48 4.46 -6.77 -2.36
C PRO A 48 4.68 -6.70 -3.88
N ASP A 49 5.37 -7.70 -4.42
CA ASP A 49 5.70 -7.85 -5.84
C ASP A 49 5.26 -9.23 -6.38
N GLY A 50 5.55 -9.51 -7.66
CA GLY A 50 5.24 -10.77 -8.33
C GLY A 50 3.73 -11.00 -8.45
N LYS A 51 3.24 -12.18 -8.05
CA LYS A 51 1.80 -12.50 -8.11
C LYS A 51 0.93 -11.61 -7.22
N LEU A 52 1.52 -10.95 -6.22
CA LEU A 52 0.85 -10.01 -5.34
C LEU A 52 1.09 -8.55 -5.74
N ALA A 53 1.58 -8.26 -6.92
CA ALA A 53 1.55 -6.92 -7.50
C ALA A 53 0.11 -6.62 -7.97
N LEU A 54 -0.70 -6.04 -7.08
CA LEU A 54 -2.16 -5.94 -7.27
C LEU A 54 -2.67 -4.56 -7.72
N PHE A 55 -1.78 -3.66 -8.11
CA PHE A 55 -2.08 -2.49 -8.92
C PHE A 55 -0.87 -2.11 -9.77
N ASP A 56 -1.09 -1.48 -10.92
CA ASP A 56 -0.04 -1.25 -11.91
C ASP A 56 0.53 0.16 -11.81
N GLU A 57 -0.32 1.16 -11.67
CA GLU A 57 0.03 2.57 -11.71
C GLU A 57 -0.86 3.41 -10.80
N VAL A 58 -0.43 4.63 -10.52
CA VAL A 58 -1.21 5.62 -9.77
C VAL A 58 -1.65 6.73 -10.71
N LEU A 59 -2.97 6.80 -10.94
CA LEU A 59 -3.59 7.77 -11.82
C LEU A 59 -3.63 9.17 -11.20
N GLN A 60 -3.78 9.22 -9.87
CA GLN A 60 -3.84 10.47 -9.12
C GLN A 60 -3.26 10.29 -7.73
N PHE A 61 -2.42 11.21 -7.33
CA PHE A 61 -1.91 11.36 -5.98
C PHE A 61 -2.00 12.83 -5.56
N ASP A 62 -2.65 13.09 -4.44
CA ASP A 62 -2.76 14.42 -3.88
C ASP A 62 -2.53 14.37 -2.37
N PRO A 63 -1.36 14.82 -1.87
CA PRO A 63 -1.04 14.78 -0.43
C PRO A 63 -1.93 15.70 0.42
N GLU A 64 -2.65 16.63 -0.20
CA GLU A 64 -3.60 17.54 0.46
C GLU A 64 -5.04 17.24 0.04
N GLY A 65 -5.25 16.19 -0.76
CA GLY A 65 -6.56 15.79 -1.28
C GLY A 65 -7.42 15.01 -0.29
N GLY A 66 -8.53 14.53 -0.83
CA GLY A 66 -9.53 13.79 -0.07
C GLY A 66 -10.43 14.68 0.80
N PRO A 67 -11.46 14.09 1.41
CA PRO A 67 -12.46 14.83 2.19
C PRO A 67 -11.89 15.57 3.41
N TRP A 68 -10.77 15.10 3.92
CA TRP A 68 -10.13 15.66 5.12
C TRP A 68 -8.84 16.46 4.81
N GLY A 69 -8.47 16.60 3.53
CA GLY A 69 -7.24 17.33 3.14
C GLY A 69 -5.97 16.71 3.70
N ARG A 70 -5.91 15.38 3.81
CA ARG A 70 -4.79 14.64 4.44
C ARG A 70 -4.12 13.65 3.53
N GLY A 71 -4.65 13.48 2.34
CA GLY A 71 -4.11 12.60 1.31
C GLY A 71 -5.21 11.87 0.55
N TYR A 72 -5.02 11.79 -0.74
CA TYR A 72 -5.84 11.02 -1.67
C TYR A 72 -4.95 10.30 -2.67
N LEU A 73 -5.32 9.07 -3.00
CA LEU A 73 -4.70 8.33 -4.07
C LEU A 73 -5.76 7.56 -4.85
N LYS A 74 -5.57 7.49 -6.17
CA LYS A 74 -6.29 6.58 -7.06
C LYS A 74 -5.30 5.76 -7.86
N ALA A 75 -5.24 4.45 -7.58
CA ALA A 75 -4.46 3.48 -8.33
C ALA A 75 -5.32 2.72 -9.34
N ARG A 76 -4.69 2.12 -10.34
CA ARG A 76 -5.30 1.28 -11.35
C ARG A 76 -4.61 -0.08 -11.44
N HIS A 77 -5.42 -1.13 -11.60
CA HIS A 77 -4.99 -2.48 -11.90
C HIS A 77 -5.73 -2.97 -13.15
N HIS A 78 -4.98 -3.43 -14.13
CA HIS A 78 -5.53 -4.13 -15.28
C HIS A 78 -5.63 -5.62 -14.95
N VAL A 79 -6.82 -6.09 -14.66
CA VAL A 79 -7.09 -7.49 -14.33
C VAL A 79 -7.40 -8.24 -15.63
N SER A 80 -6.45 -9.07 -16.07
CA SER A 80 -6.66 -9.94 -17.22
C SER A 80 -7.70 -11.01 -16.92
N LYS A 81 -8.52 -11.37 -17.91
CA LYS A 81 -9.43 -12.52 -17.85
C LYS A 81 -8.71 -13.85 -17.58
N ASP A 82 -7.40 -13.93 -17.86
CA ASP A 82 -6.53 -15.09 -17.62
C ASP A 82 -5.74 -14.96 -16.31
N ALA A 83 -6.18 -14.10 -15.35
CA ALA A 83 -5.48 -13.89 -14.10
C ALA A 83 -5.44 -15.16 -13.24
N TRP A 84 -4.28 -15.42 -12.67
CA TRP A 84 -3.92 -16.66 -11.94
C TRP A 84 -4.91 -17.07 -10.84
N PHE A 85 -5.60 -16.13 -10.23
CA PHE A 85 -6.51 -16.40 -9.12
C PHE A 85 -7.85 -16.99 -9.57
N TYR A 86 -8.19 -16.89 -10.85
CA TYR A 86 -9.40 -17.52 -11.39
C TYR A 86 -9.33 -19.05 -11.44
N ASP A 87 -8.11 -19.62 -11.50
CA ASP A 87 -7.91 -21.08 -11.53
C ASP A 87 -8.44 -21.80 -10.27
N GLY A 88 -8.49 -21.09 -9.13
CA GLY A 88 -8.85 -21.70 -7.85
C GLY A 88 -9.98 -21.01 -7.08
N HIS A 89 -10.53 -19.91 -7.56
CA HIS A 89 -11.51 -19.12 -6.81
C HIS A 89 -12.67 -18.62 -7.67
N PHE A 90 -13.78 -19.44 -7.88
CA PHE A 90 -14.05 -20.80 -7.43
C PHE A 90 -14.17 -21.73 -8.64
N HIS A 91 -14.21 -23.06 -8.42
CA HIS A 91 -14.51 -24.02 -9.47
C HIS A 91 -15.93 -23.80 -10.02
N GLU A 92 -16.08 -23.61 -11.34
CA GLU A 92 -17.35 -23.31 -12.04
C GLU A 92 -17.97 -21.92 -11.76
N ASP A 93 -17.41 -21.13 -10.83
CA ASP A 93 -17.84 -19.74 -10.56
C ASP A 93 -16.62 -18.84 -10.25
N PRO A 94 -15.72 -18.67 -11.22
CA PRO A 94 -14.48 -17.95 -11.01
C PRO A 94 -14.71 -16.45 -10.84
N CYS A 95 -14.13 -15.90 -9.78
CA CYS A 95 -14.11 -14.45 -9.54
C CYS A 95 -12.86 -14.05 -8.76
N MET A 96 -12.47 -12.78 -8.84
CA MET A 96 -11.37 -12.24 -8.04
C MET A 96 -11.69 -12.36 -6.55
N PRO A 97 -10.80 -12.95 -5.73
CA PRO A 97 -10.99 -13.01 -4.28
C PRO A 97 -11.18 -11.63 -3.65
N GLY A 98 -12.20 -11.48 -2.82
CA GLY A 98 -12.40 -10.24 -2.06
C GLY A 98 -11.20 -9.90 -1.16
N THR A 99 -10.45 -10.90 -0.71
CA THR A 99 -9.19 -10.73 0.04
C THR A 99 -8.07 -10.14 -0.81
N LEU A 100 -8.02 -10.43 -2.12
CA LEU A 100 -7.06 -9.79 -3.02
C LEU A 100 -7.47 -8.34 -3.34
N MET A 101 -8.77 -8.03 -3.40
CA MET A 101 -9.24 -6.64 -3.50
C MET A 101 -8.85 -5.85 -2.23
N ALA A 102 -8.99 -6.48 -1.05
CA ALA A 102 -8.57 -5.87 0.21
C ALA A 102 -7.05 -5.64 0.24
N GLU A 103 -6.26 -6.64 -0.14
CA GLU A 103 -4.80 -6.56 -0.20
C GLU A 103 -4.34 -5.44 -1.16
N ALA A 104 -4.93 -5.35 -2.36
CA ALA A 104 -4.62 -4.28 -3.31
C ALA A 104 -4.92 -2.88 -2.75
N ALA A 105 -6.06 -2.74 -2.06
CA ALA A 105 -6.42 -1.48 -1.42
C ALA A 105 -5.46 -1.12 -0.26
N VAL A 106 -4.99 -2.12 0.49
CA VAL A 106 -3.97 -1.94 1.54
C VAL A 106 -2.63 -1.53 0.93
N GLN A 107 -2.18 -2.18 -0.16
CA GLN A 107 -0.97 -1.77 -0.88
C GLN A 107 -1.06 -0.32 -1.40
N ALA A 108 -2.23 0.10 -1.88
CA ALA A 108 -2.46 1.48 -2.28
C ALA A 108 -2.36 2.45 -1.09
N LEU A 109 -2.82 2.05 0.11
CA LEU A 109 -2.65 2.84 1.35
C LEU A 109 -1.17 2.89 1.78
N GLU A 110 -0.44 1.78 1.72
CA GLU A 110 1.00 1.72 2.02
C GLU A 110 1.81 2.62 1.07
N PHE A 111 1.47 2.58 -0.23
CA PHE A 111 2.05 3.48 -1.22
C PHE A 111 1.73 4.94 -0.92
N THR A 112 0.49 5.23 -0.51
CA THR A 112 0.07 6.58 -0.08
C THR A 112 0.90 7.05 1.11
N ALA A 113 1.06 6.21 2.14
CA ALA A 113 1.88 6.52 3.31
C ALA A 113 3.34 6.83 2.94
N ALA A 114 3.92 6.04 2.01
CA ALA A 114 5.26 6.31 1.48
C ALA A 114 5.31 7.64 0.72
N GLY A 115 4.37 7.91 -0.17
CA GLY A 115 4.27 9.16 -0.93
C GLY A 115 4.06 10.41 -0.07
N LEU A 116 3.44 10.24 1.10
CA LEU A 116 3.33 11.28 2.14
C LEU A 116 4.64 11.47 2.93
N GLY A 117 5.71 10.73 2.59
CA GLY A 117 7.04 10.90 3.16
C GLY A 117 7.35 10.07 4.39
N LEU A 118 6.44 9.21 4.86
CA LEU A 118 6.63 8.48 6.11
C LEU A 118 7.85 7.53 6.08
N THR A 119 8.30 7.11 4.90
CA THR A 119 9.43 6.19 4.73
C THR A 119 10.79 6.87 4.63
N ILE A 120 10.86 8.19 4.42
CA ILE A 120 12.10 8.92 4.07
C ILE A 120 13.21 8.72 5.12
N GLU A 121 12.87 8.78 6.41
CA GLU A 121 13.82 8.67 7.53
C GLU A 121 13.82 7.27 8.17
N ARG A 122 13.19 6.29 7.52
CA ARG A 122 12.88 5.00 8.16
C ARG A 122 13.41 3.81 7.39
N ASP A 123 14.74 3.66 7.38
CA ASP A 123 15.33 2.38 6.93
C ASP A 123 14.98 1.25 7.92
N SER A 124 14.92 0.02 7.43
CA SER A 124 14.61 -1.18 8.22
C SER A 124 13.22 -1.18 8.88
N HIS A 125 12.26 -0.54 8.24
CA HIS A 125 10.85 -0.60 8.63
C HIS A 125 10.02 -1.39 7.60
N VAL A 126 8.89 -1.92 8.06
CA VAL A 126 7.91 -2.64 7.23
C VAL A 126 6.52 -2.13 7.52
N PHE A 127 5.67 -2.19 6.51
CA PHE A 127 4.24 -1.96 6.68
C PHE A 127 3.58 -3.17 7.33
N GLU A 128 2.66 -2.91 8.25
CA GLU A 128 1.78 -3.91 8.81
C GLU A 128 0.43 -3.27 9.19
N PRO A 129 -0.64 -4.04 9.40
CA PRO A 129 -1.90 -3.51 9.90
C PRO A 129 -1.72 -2.78 11.24
N ALA A 130 -2.36 -1.62 11.39
CA ALA A 130 -2.31 -0.85 12.64
C ALA A 130 -2.94 -1.67 13.78
N PRO A 131 -2.28 -1.78 14.95
CA PRO A 131 -2.77 -2.58 16.08
C PRO A 131 -4.04 -1.97 16.67
N GLY A 132 -4.95 -2.84 17.15
CA GLY A 132 -6.16 -2.44 17.84
C GLY A 132 -7.23 -1.76 16.97
N ALA A 133 -7.06 -1.78 15.64
CA ALA A 133 -8.00 -1.21 14.69
C ALA A 133 -8.74 -2.35 13.94
N PRO A 134 -9.90 -2.81 14.42
CA PRO A 134 -10.69 -3.80 13.68
C PRO A 134 -11.13 -3.22 12.34
N ALA A 135 -11.00 -4.00 11.27
CA ALA A 135 -11.42 -3.61 9.94
C ALA A 135 -12.66 -4.40 9.49
N THR A 136 -13.58 -3.70 8.86
CA THR A 136 -14.76 -4.31 8.24
C THR A 136 -14.66 -4.12 6.73
N PHE A 137 -14.69 -5.22 6.00
CA PHE A 137 -14.64 -5.23 4.53
C PHE A 137 -16.02 -5.58 3.95
N TYR A 138 -16.44 -4.80 2.97
CA TYR A 138 -17.68 -5.03 2.22
C TYR A 138 -17.32 -5.37 0.77
N CYS A 139 -17.41 -6.64 0.40
CA CYS A 139 -17.28 -7.11 -0.98
C CYS A 139 -18.69 -7.29 -1.54
N ARG A 140 -19.09 -6.45 -2.51
CA ARG A 140 -20.47 -6.41 -3.03
C ARG A 140 -20.55 -6.50 -4.54
N GLY A 141 -19.44 -6.74 -5.20
CA GLY A 141 -19.35 -6.94 -6.64
C GLY A 141 -18.32 -8.00 -6.96
N GLN A 142 -18.52 -8.65 -8.10
CA GLN A 142 -17.58 -9.62 -8.64
C GLN A 142 -16.74 -8.99 -9.74
N VAL A 143 -15.52 -9.46 -9.89
CA VAL A 143 -14.65 -9.26 -11.04
C VAL A 143 -14.43 -10.65 -11.62
N THR A 144 -14.98 -10.93 -12.79
CA THR A 144 -15.10 -12.27 -13.39
C THR A 144 -14.21 -12.40 -14.63
N PRO A 145 -13.86 -13.60 -15.10
CA PRO A 145 -13.01 -13.80 -16.28
C PRO A 145 -13.76 -13.69 -17.63
N ASP A 146 -14.94 -13.09 -17.65
CA ASP A 146 -15.71 -12.85 -18.87
C ASP A 146 -15.07 -11.80 -19.80
N ALA A 147 -14.26 -10.92 -19.23
CA ALA A 147 -13.47 -9.92 -19.97
C ALA A 147 -12.23 -9.51 -19.15
N ASP A 148 -11.34 -8.71 -19.75
CA ASP A 148 -10.36 -7.93 -19.01
C ASP A 148 -11.08 -6.78 -18.30
N HIS A 149 -10.69 -6.49 -17.06
CA HIS A 149 -11.29 -5.45 -16.24
C HIS A 149 -10.31 -4.36 -15.84
N GLU A 150 -10.77 -3.12 -15.79
CA GLU A 150 -10.07 -2.05 -15.10
C GLU A 150 -10.59 -1.96 -13.66
N VAL A 151 -9.73 -2.31 -12.69
CA VAL A 151 -10.03 -2.13 -11.27
C VAL A 151 -9.27 -0.93 -10.74
N THR A 152 -9.99 0.03 -10.17
CA THR A 152 -9.40 1.19 -9.51
C THR A 152 -9.53 1.08 -8.00
N TYR A 153 -8.47 1.50 -7.30
CA TYR A 153 -8.41 1.56 -5.84
C TYR A 153 -8.24 3.01 -5.41
N GLU A 154 -9.15 3.48 -4.58
CA GLU A 154 -9.13 4.85 -4.05
C GLU A 154 -8.85 4.82 -2.53
N VAL A 155 -7.92 5.64 -2.10
CA VAL A 155 -7.51 5.83 -0.71
C VAL A 155 -7.88 7.24 -0.29
N PHE A 156 -8.65 7.36 0.79
CA PHE A 156 -9.02 8.64 1.39
C PHE A 156 -8.47 8.68 2.81
N VAL A 157 -7.33 9.35 3.00
CA VAL A 157 -6.66 9.42 4.31
C VAL A 157 -7.48 10.28 5.27
N ASP A 158 -7.87 9.69 6.41
CA ASP A 158 -8.64 10.38 7.45
C ASP A 158 -7.78 10.79 8.65
N GLU A 159 -6.73 10.02 8.97
CA GLU A 159 -5.86 10.29 10.11
C GLU A 159 -4.42 9.87 9.84
N ILE A 160 -3.48 10.69 10.31
CA ILE A 160 -2.06 10.36 10.35
C ILE A 160 -1.59 10.54 11.79
N ILE A 161 -1.04 9.50 12.38
CA ILE A 161 -0.43 9.52 13.71
C ILE A 161 1.08 9.46 13.50
N ASP A 162 1.76 10.55 13.83
CA ASP A 162 3.22 10.62 13.74
C ASP A 162 3.87 9.95 14.95
N GLY A 163 5.15 9.62 14.83
CA GLY A 163 5.91 8.98 15.88
C GLY A 163 7.07 8.13 15.36
N GLU A 164 7.65 7.34 16.23
CA GLU A 164 8.72 6.40 15.85
C GLU A 164 8.19 5.31 14.90
N GLU A 165 6.97 4.86 15.12
CA GLU A 165 6.22 3.93 14.27
C GLU A 165 4.91 4.62 13.81
N PRO A 166 4.96 5.45 12.76
CA PRO A 166 3.79 6.21 12.34
C PRO A 166 2.69 5.31 11.81
N MET A 167 1.46 5.79 11.94
CA MET A 167 0.27 5.11 11.43
C MET A 167 -0.52 6.02 10.51
N VAL A 168 -1.12 5.44 9.49
CA VAL A 168 -2.04 6.12 8.57
C VAL A 168 -3.35 5.34 8.54
N PHE A 169 -4.45 6.04 8.72
CA PHE A 169 -5.79 5.48 8.60
C PHE A 169 -6.51 6.11 7.41
N ALA A 170 -7.28 5.28 6.72
CA ALA A 170 -8.01 5.70 5.54
C ALA A 170 -9.29 4.89 5.34
N SER A 171 -10.26 5.46 4.64
CA SER A 171 -11.28 4.66 3.96
C SER A 171 -10.77 4.23 2.60
N LEU A 172 -11.11 2.98 2.21
CA LEU A 172 -10.63 2.32 1.00
C LEU A 172 -11.83 1.94 0.14
N LEU A 173 -11.75 2.20 -1.17
CA LEU A 173 -12.80 1.90 -2.12
C LEU A 173 -12.19 1.26 -3.38
N ALA A 174 -12.77 0.15 -3.85
CA ALA A 174 -12.45 -0.36 -5.18
C ALA A 174 -13.66 -0.33 -6.10
N ARG A 175 -13.39 -0.06 -7.39
CA ARG A 175 -14.36 -0.12 -8.48
C ARG A 175 -13.81 -0.96 -9.61
N SER A 176 -14.65 -1.82 -10.18
CA SER A 176 -14.39 -2.49 -11.44
C SER A 176 -15.28 -1.85 -12.50
N ASP A 177 -14.67 -1.34 -13.56
CA ASP A 177 -15.36 -0.68 -14.68
C ASP A 177 -16.36 0.38 -14.19
N GLY A 178 -15.96 1.16 -13.16
CA GLY A 178 -16.74 2.20 -12.52
C GLY A 178 -17.76 1.74 -11.47
N ARG A 179 -18.05 0.44 -11.34
CA ARG A 179 -18.98 -0.10 -10.33
C ARG A 179 -18.25 -0.40 -9.03
N LYS A 180 -18.84 -0.05 -7.90
CA LYS A 180 -18.27 -0.40 -6.57
C LYS A 180 -18.28 -1.91 -6.38
N VAL A 181 -17.11 -2.48 -6.11
CA VAL A 181 -16.94 -3.91 -5.82
C VAL A 181 -16.45 -4.17 -4.39
N PHE A 182 -15.70 -3.21 -3.81
CA PHE A 182 -15.13 -3.33 -2.47
C PHE A 182 -15.18 -1.98 -1.75
N TYR A 183 -15.38 -2.02 -0.43
CA TYR A 183 -15.30 -0.85 0.44
C TYR A 183 -14.85 -1.25 1.85
N CYS A 184 -13.94 -0.48 2.43
CA CYS A 184 -13.58 -0.52 3.83
C CYS A 184 -13.71 0.89 4.41
N PRO A 185 -14.60 1.11 5.40
CA PRO A 185 -14.82 2.45 5.95
C PRO A 185 -13.61 2.99 6.70
N ARG A 186 -12.80 2.13 7.29
CA ARG A 186 -11.56 2.50 7.96
C ARG A 186 -10.59 1.32 8.03
N PHE A 187 -9.38 1.52 7.54
CA PHE A 187 -8.24 0.62 7.70
C PHE A 187 -7.01 1.42 8.09
N GLY A 188 -6.17 0.85 8.94
CA GLY A 188 -4.92 1.49 9.36
C GLY A 188 -3.71 0.65 8.98
N VAL A 189 -2.65 1.31 8.52
CA VAL A 189 -1.32 0.73 8.38
C VAL A 189 -0.35 1.42 9.32
N ARG A 190 0.56 0.65 9.88
CA ARG A 190 1.67 1.11 10.71
C ARG A 190 2.97 0.85 9.98
N LEU A 191 3.91 1.78 10.05
CA LEU A 191 5.28 1.57 9.62
C LEU A 191 6.12 1.19 10.86
N ARG A 192 6.31 -0.13 11.06
CA ARG A 192 6.98 -0.71 12.22
C ARG A 192 8.46 -0.98 11.93
N ARG A 193 9.30 -0.70 12.91
CA ARG A 193 10.72 -1.09 12.84
C ARG A 193 10.83 -2.62 12.94
N GLN A 194 11.38 -3.25 11.91
CA GLN A 194 11.56 -4.69 11.86
C GLN A 194 12.89 -5.14 12.48
N TRP A 195 13.94 -4.31 12.32
CA TRP A 195 15.30 -4.65 12.76
C TRP A 195 15.75 -3.75 13.90
N PRO A 196 16.47 -4.28 14.90
CA PRO A 196 17.03 -3.47 15.98
C PRO A 196 18.01 -2.44 15.42
N LYS A 197 18.19 -1.32 16.15
CA LYS A 197 19.24 -0.33 15.81
C LYS A 197 20.60 -1.02 15.80
N PRO A 198 21.55 -0.60 14.93
CA PRO A 198 22.89 -1.20 14.84
C PRO A 198 23.65 -1.26 16.15
N ASP A 199 23.43 -0.31 17.05
CA ASP A 199 24.03 -0.24 18.39
C ASP A 199 23.54 -1.34 19.36
N LYS A 200 22.48 -2.06 19.03
CA LYS A 200 21.93 -3.19 19.81
C LYS A 200 22.20 -4.56 19.17
N LEU A 201 22.94 -4.62 18.07
CA LEU A 201 23.28 -5.86 17.35
C LEU A 201 24.26 -6.79 18.11
N GLY A 202 24.67 -6.45 19.34
CA GLY A 202 25.50 -7.33 20.19
C GLY A 202 24.76 -8.52 20.82
N ALA A 203 23.45 -8.60 20.71
CA ALA A 203 22.65 -9.71 21.20
C ALA A 203 21.95 -10.41 20.03
N THR A 204 22.60 -11.40 19.44
CA THR A 204 21.94 -12.38 18.57
C THR A 204 20.88 -13.11 19.40
N PRO A 205 19.58 -13.06 19.09
CA PRO A 205 18.64 -13.96 19.72
C PRO A 205 19.05 -15.38 19.37
N HIS A 206 19.48 -16.16 20.33
CA HIS A 206 19.63 -17.59 20.17
C HIS A 206 18.22 -18.15 19.91
N TYR A 207 17.98 -18.54 18.67
CA TYR A 207 16.81 -19.34 18.33
C TYR A 207 17.04 -20.71 18.99
N VAL A 208 16.44 -20.93 20.15
CA VAL A 208 16.39 -22.25 20.78
C VAL A 208 15.28 -23.01 20.04
N ASN A 209 15.70 -23.94 19.19
CA ASN A 209 14.81 -24.87 18.55
C ASN A 209 14.23 -25.80 19.67
N PRO A 210 12.92 -25.73 19.98
CA PRO A 210 12.33 -26.71 20.88
C PRO A 210 12.24 -28.04 20.11
N GLY A 211 13.08 -29.00 20.52
CA GLY A 211 13.07 -30.37 20.02
C GLY A 211 11.73 -31.10 20.20
#